data_0176d51cea2fdf40c400177e1b17ea33
#
_entry.id   0176d51cea2fdf40c400177e1b17ea33
#
_cell.length_a   1.000
_cell.length_b   1.000
_cell.length_c   1.000
_cell.angle_alpha   90.00
_cell.angle_beta   90.00
_cell.angle_gamma   90.00
#
_symmetry.space_group_name_H-M   'P 1'
#
loop_
_entity.id
_entity.type
_entity.pdbx_description
1 polymer ?
#
loop_
_entity_poly.entity_id
_entity_poly.type
_entity_poly.pdbx_seq_one_letter_code
_entity_poly.pdbx_strand_id
1 'polypeptide(L)'
;MRLEYFQMIDRVVAVAPETLTAEATVPEQSPVFEGHFPGHPLVPGVLLVETMAQASGYLLMARNNFTRMPFLAAVREAKLRSWVTPGTVLTIEATLVHDGSGYAITAGRVSAAGKRICDAELTLRTLPFPAPELEAALRAQAARIGLTGAVPA
;
A
#
# COMPACT_ATOMS: atom_id res chain seq x y z
N MET A 1 -3.28 -1.33 -11.05
CA MET A 1 -3.98 -1.89 -9.86
C MET A 1 -4.86 -3.06 -10.27
N ARG A 2 -4.86 -4.12 -9.50
CA ARG A 2 -5.72 -5.31 -9.73
C ARG A 2 -6.40 -5.66 -8.41
N LEU A 3 -7.59 -5.14 -8.20
CA LEU A 3 -8.32 -5.19 -6.94
C LEU A 3 -8.59 -6.62 -6.47
N GLU A 4 -9.02 -7.49 -7.39
CA GLU A 4 -9.36 -8.89 -7.14
C GLU A 4 -8.15 -9.76 -6.76
N TYR A 5 -6.93 -9.30 -7.05
CA TYR A 5 -5.67 -9.97 -6.70
C TYR A 5 -4.92 -9.28 -5.58
N PHE A 6 -5.49 -8.27 -4.96
CA PHE A 6 -4.81 -7.46 -3.93
C PHE A 6 -3.47 -6.88 -4.40
N GLN A 7 -3.37 -6.53 -5.68
CA GLN A 7 -2.22 -5.82 -6.25
C GLN A 7 -2.58 -4.35 -6.36
N MET A 8 -2.38 -3.61 -5.28
CA MET A 8 -2.87 -2.24 -5.14
C MET A 8 -1.90 -1.19 -5.66
N ILE A 9 -0.62 -1.52 -5.80
CA ILE A 9 0.42 -0.59 -6.24
C ILE A 9 0.88 -0.98 -7.64
N ASP A 10 0.84 -0.01 -8.57
CA ASP A 10 1.35 -0.23 -9.92
C ASP A 10 2.83 0.15 -10.02
N ARG A 11 3.23 1.22 -9.33
CA ARG A 11 4.59 1.72 -9.45
C ARG A 11 5.01 2.51 -8.21
N VAL A 12 6.24 2.31 -7.77
CA VAL A 12 6.90 3.18 -6.79
C VAL A 12 7.51 4.36 -7.53
N VAL A 13 7.15 5.57 -7.13
CA VAL A 13 7.63 6.83 -7.73
C VAL A 13 8.88 7.33 -7.04
N ALA A 14 8.88 7.25 -5.70
CA ALA A 14 10.00 7.68 -4.88
C ALA A 14 10.02 6.90 -3.57
N VAL A 15 11.21 6.64 -3.07
CA VAL A 15 11.44 6.05 -1.76
C VAL A 15 12.62 6.72 -1.07
N ALA A 16 12.45 7.00 0.21
CA ALA A 16 13.45 7.58 1.09
C ALA A 16 13.42 6.84 2.44
N PRO A 17 14.33 7.10 3.38
CA PRO A 17 14.38 6.37 4.65
C PRO A 17 13.06 6.34 5.44
N GLU A 18 12.26 7.37 5.35
CA GLU A 18 11.02 7.51 6.14
C GLU A 18 9.76 7.68 5.28
N THR A 19 9.89 7.70 3.96
CA THR A 19 8.75 7.96 3.06
C THR A 19 8.79 7.07 1.83
N LEU A 20 7.60 6.71 1.35
CA LEU A 20 7.42 6.09 0.04
C LEU A 20 6.25 6.75 -0.65
N THR A 21 6.43 7.09 -1.92
CA THR A 21 5.37 7.57 -2.80
C THR A 21 5.19 6.57 -3.94
N ALA A 22 3.96 6.18 -4.17
CA ALA A 22 3.59 5.24 -5.22
C ALA A 22 2.38 5.76 -6.01
N GLU A 23 2.16 5.15 -7.15
CA GLU A 23 0.99 5.40 -8.00
C GLU A 23 0.27 4.10 -8.32
N ALA A 24 -1.04 4.21 -8.53
CA ALA A 24 -1.87 3.14 -9.05
C ALA A 24 -3.02 3.73 -9.87
N THR A 25 -3.41 3.04 -10.93
CA THR A 25 -4.61 3.39 -11.71
C THR A 25 -5.69 2.37 -11.42
N VAL A 26 -6.85 2.86 -11.01
CA VAL A 26 -8.03 2.02 -10.78
C VAL A 26 -8.45 1.39 -12.11
N PRO A 27 -8.61 0.06 -12.19
CA PRO A 27 -9.00 -0.59 -13.44
C PRO A 27 -10.39 -0.16 -13.90
N GLU A 28 -10.61 -0.15 -15.21
CA GLU A 28 -11.94 0.12 -15.79
C GLU A 28 -12.93 -1.00 -15.48
N GLN A 29 -12.44 -2.21 -15.32
CA GLN A 29 -13.23 -3.40 -15.02
C GLN A 29 -12.55 -4.25 -13.94
N SER A 30 -13.36 -4.77 -13.03
CA SER A 30 -12.93 -5.72 -12.00
C SER A 30 -14.15 -6.50 -11.51
N PRO A 31 -13.99 -7.79 -11.16
CA PRO A 31 -15.04 -8.56 -10.48
C PRO A 31 -15.53 -7.90 -9.18
N VAL A 32 -14.67 -7.11 -8.51
CA VAL A 32 -15.03 -6.35 -7.31
C VAL A 32 -16.21 -5.40 -7.57
N PHE A 33 -16.27 -4.81 -8.76
CA PHE A 33 -17.32 -3.86 -9.14
C PHE A 33 -18.68 -4.52 -9.41
N GLU A 34 -18.72 -5.82 -9.64
CA GLU A 34 -19.98 -6.55 -9.84
C GLU A 34 -20.87 -6.49 -8.58
N GLY A 35 -20.26 -6.50 -7.40
CA GLY A 35 -20.95 -6.36 -6.11
C GLY A 35 -20.86 -4.97 -5.49
N HIS A 36 -19.95 -4.12 -5.97
CA HIS A 36 -19.68 -2.82 -5.34
C HIS A 36 -19.56 -1.69 -6.36
N PHE A 37 -20.61 -1.22 -7.02
CA PHE A 37 -21.98 -1.71 -6.91
C PHE A 37 -22.52 -2.01 -8.31
N PRO A 38 -23.55 -2.87 -8.48
CA PRO A 38 -24.10 -3.17 -9.80
C PRO A 38 -24.48 -1.91 -10.57
N GLY A 39 -23.89 -1.71 -11.76
CA GLY A 39 -24.12 -0.54 -12.60
C GLY A 39 -23.53 0.78 -12.06
N HIS A 40 -22.87 0.75 -10.91
CA HIS A 40 -22.28 1.93 -10.26
C HIS A 40 -20.95 1.58 -9.57
N PRO A 41 -19.89 1.36 -10.35
CA PRO A 41 -18.63 0.84 -9.83
C PRO A 41 -17.91 1.87 -8.95
N LEU A 42 -17.58 1.46 -7.74
CA LEU A 42 -16.78 2.22 -6.77
C LEU A 42 -15.74 1.31 -6.14
N VAL A 43 -14.55 1.83 -5.89
CA VAL A 43 -13.55 1.11 -5.12
C VAL A 43 -14.02 0.99 -3.66
N PRO A 44 -14.11 -0.22 -3.09
CA PRO A 44 -14.42 -0.36 -1.67
C PRO A 44 -13.42 0.38 -0.79
N GLY A 45 -13.90 1.13 0.19
CA GLY A 45 -13.05 1.92 1.08
C GLY A 45 -12.01 1.07 1.82
N VAL A 46 -12.35 -0.17 2.18
CA VAL A 46 -11.41 -1.12 2.81
C VAL A 46 -10.24 -1.45 1.90
N LEU A 47 -10.40 -1.44 0.58
CA LEU A 47 -9.30 -1.65 -0.37
C LEU A 47 -8.41 -0.41 -0.52
N LEU A 48 -8.91 0.79 -0.23
CA LEU A 48 -8.07 1.98 -0.10
C LEU A 48 -7.19 1.90 1.17
N VAL A 49 -7.72 1.34 2.25
CA VAL A 49 -6.91 1.04 3.46
C VAL A 49 -5.84 0.00 3.13
N GLU A 50 -6.19 -1.06 2.41
CA GLU A 50 -5.22 -2.06 1.93
C GLU A 50 -4.14 -1.42 1.05
N THR A 51 -4.50 -0.49 0.20
CA THR A 51 -3.55 0.25 -0.65
C THR A 51 -2.51 1.01 0.19
N MET A 52 -2.95 1.68 1.26
CA MET A 52 -2.04 2.35 2.21
C MET A 52 -1.18 1.34 2.98
N ALA A 53 -1.76 0.19 3.35
CA ALA A 53 -1.04 -0.86 4.06
C ALA A 53 0.07 -1.47 3.18
N GLN A 54 -0.19 -1.70 1.89
CA GLN A 54 0.83 -2.20 0.96
C GLN A 54 1.96 -1.19 0.76
N ALA A 55 1.66 0.10 0.57
CA ALA A 55 2.68 1.13 0.46
C ALA A 55 3.55 1.20 1.72
N SER A 56 2.94 1.14 2.90
CA SER A 56 3.63 1.06 4.19
C SER A 56 4.49 -0.19 4.30
N GLY A 57 3.98 -1.33 3.87
CA GLY A 57 4.72 -2.59 3.84
C GLY A 57 5.95 -2.53 2.97
N TYR A 58 5.86 -1.97 1.77
CA TYR A 58 7.00 -1.78 0.88
C TYR A 58 8.05 -0.82 1.48
N LEU A 59 7.61 0.27 2.12
CA LEU A 59 8.51 1.17 2.84
C LEU A 59 9.31 0.41 3.91
N LEU A 60 8.65 -0.39 4.74
CA LEU A 60 9.29 -1.14 5.82
C LEU A 60 10.23 -2.23 5.29
N MET A 61 9.83 -2.94 4.24
CA MET A 61 10.69 -3.94 3.58
C MET A 61 11.93 -3.30 2.96
N ALA A 62 11.79 -2.16 2.30
CA ALA A 62 12.94 -1.42 1.77
C ALA A 62 13.90 -0.99 2.88
N ARG A 63 13.38 -0.49 4.01
CA ARG A 63 14.17 -0.08 5.17
C ARG A 63 14.97 -1.24 5.80
N ASN A 64 14.37 -2.41 5.89
CA ASN A 64 15.02 -3.58 6.50
C ASN A 64 15.70 -4.50 5.47
N ASN A 65 15.84 -4.05 4.23
CA ASN A 65 16.43 -4.83 3.13
C ASN A 65 15.76 -6.19 2.93
N PHE A 66 14.44 -6.25 3.07
CA PHE A 66 13.65 -7.48 2.92
C PHE A 66 14.09 -8.61 3.86
N THR A 67 14.59 -8.29 5.04
CA THR A 67 14.95 -9.29 6.06
C THR A 67 13.76 -9.68 6.93
N ARG A 68 12.74 -8.84 6.99
CA ARG A 68 11.53 -9.05 7.79
C ARG A 68 10.30 -8.66 7.00
N MET A 69 9.23 -9.40 7.21
CA MET A 69 7.93 -9.18 6.58
C MET A 69 7.01 -8.35 7.49
N PRO A 70 6.41 -7.26 6.98
CA PRO A 70 5.41 -6.50 7.72
C PRO A 70 4.03 -7.13 7.59
N PHE A 71 3.28 -7.15 8.70
CA PHE A 71 1.89 -7.59 8.76
C PHE A 71 1.03 -6.49 9.39
N LEU A 72 -0.06 -6.13 8.75
CA LEU A 72 -1.01 -5.16 9.28
C LEU A 72 -1.62 -5.69 10.59
N ALA A 73 -1.45 -4.95 11.68
CA ALA A 73 -1.92 -5.33 13.01
C ALA A 73 -3.05 -4.44 13.52
N ALA A 74 -3.05 -3.16 13.15
CA ALA A 74 -4.10 -2.22 13.55
C ALA A 74 -4.25 -1.08 12.55
N VAL A 75 -5.45 -0.58 12.43
CA VAL A 75 -5.79 0.61 11.67
C VAL A 75 -6.45 1.60 12.62
N ARG A 76 -5.94 2.82 12.67
CA ARG A 76 -6.49 3.90 13.48
C ARG A 76 -6.92 5.06 12.61
N GLU A 77 -8.01 5.70 13.02
CA GLU A 77 -8.49 6.96 12.44
C GLU A 77 -8.60 6.94 10.91
N ALA A 78 -8.96 5.79 10.33
CA ALA A 78 -9.19 5.70 8.90
C ALA A 78 -10.34 6.64 8.49
N LYS A 79 -10.02 7.62 7.64
CA LYS A 79 -10.98 8.61 7.15
C LYS A 79 -11.10 8.46 5.65
N LEU A 80 -12.27 8.01 5.21
CA LEU A 80 -12.63 7.86 3.79
C LEU A 80 -13.47 9.06 3.40
N ARG A 81 -12.92 9.96 2.59
CA ARG A 81 -13.47 11.30 2.33
C ARG A 81 -14.18 11.42 1.00
N SER A 82 -13.81 10.61 0.04
CA SER A 82 -14.36 10.65 -1.32
C SER A 82 -14.45 9.27 -1.92
N TRP A 83 -15.38 9.10 -2.81
CA TRP A 83 -15.49 7.89 -3.63
C TRP A 83 -14.42 7.86 -4.72
N VAL A 84 -14.04 6.66 -5.10
CA VAL A 84 -13.06 6.41 -6.15
C VAL A 84 -13.70 5.56 -7.24
N THR A 85 -13.70 6.06 -8.45
CA THR A 85 -14.30 5.43 -9.62
C THR A 85 -13.23 4.78 -10.51
N PRO A 86 -13.62 3.84 -11.40
CA PRO A 86 -12.72 3.31 -12.42
C PRO A 86 -11.97 4.38 -13.20
N GLY A 87 -10.74 4.09 -13.61
CA GLY A 87 -9.88 5.01 -14.35
C GLY A 87 -9.18 6.08 -13.52
N THR A 88 -9.51 6.23 -12.23
CA THR A 88 -8.86 7.20 -11.35
C THR A 88 -7.40 6.87 -11.14
N VAL A 89 -6.52 7.85 -11.32
CA VAL A 89 -5.10 7.75 -10.97
C VAL A 89 -4.91 8.17 -9.52
N LEU A 90 -4.39 7.27 -8.70
CA LEU A 90 -4.15 7.47 -7.28
C LEU A 90 -2.67 7.73 -7.03
N THR A 91 -2.40 8.70 -6.16
CA THR A 91 -1.09 8.89 -5.52
C THR A 91 -1.19 8.36 -4.09
N ILE A 92 -0.29 7.47 -3.73
CA ILE A 92 -0.24 6.82 -2.42
C ILE A 92 1.04 7.25 -1.70
N GLU A 93 0.90 7.75 -0.49
CA GLU A 93 2.03 8.17 0.34
C GLU A 93 2.02 7.37 1.64
N ALA A 94 3.17 6.82 2.00
CA ALA A 94 3.42 6.22 3.32
C ALA A 94 4.55 6.98 3.99
N THR A 95 4.34 7.41 5.23
CA THR A 95 5.33 8.09 6.05
C THR A 95 5.53 7.32 7.35
N LEU A 96 6.78 7.04 7.68
CA LEU A 96 7.14 6.40 8.93
C LEU A 96 6.92 7.36 10.10
N VAL A 97 6.22 6.91 11.13
CA VAL A 97 5.97 7.64 12.37
C VAL A 97 6.79 7.04 13.51
N HIS A 98 6.87 5.70 13.56
CA HIS A 98 7.64 4.98 14.57
C HIS A 98 8.15 3.65 14.00
N ASP A 99 9.37 3.27 14.37
CA ASP A 99 9.94 1.98 14.03
C ASP A 99 10.79 1.48 15.20
N GLY A 100 10.41 0.35 15.75
CA GLY A 100 11.14 -0.29 16.86
C GLY A 100 10.32 -1.34 17.60
N SER A 101 11.02 -2.16 18.36
CA SER A 101 10.42 -3.20 19.22
C SER A 101 9.52 -4.22 18.48
N GLY A 102 9.83 -4.48 17.20
CA GLY A 102 9.13 -5.47 16.37
C GLY A 102 7.82 -4.98 15.76
N TYR A 103 7.54 -3.68 15.84
CA TYR A 103 6.42 -3.05 15.14
C TYR A 103 6.81 -1.67 14.59
N ALA A 104 6.04 -1.20 13.63
CA ALA A 104 6.16 0.15 13.10
C ALA A 104 4.80 0.81 13.00
N ILE A 105 4.78 2.13 13.10
CA ILE A 105 3.59 2.95 12.84
C ILE A 105 3.87 3.80 11.61
N THR A 106 2.94 3.81 10.68
CA THR A 106 2.99 4.64 9.48
C THR A 106 1.74 5.50 9.37
N ALA A 107 1.89 6.67 8.78
CA ALA A 107 0.78 7.48 8.30
C ALA A 107 0.60 7.21 6.80
N GLY A 108 -0.56 6.72 6.40
CA GLY A 108 -0.93 6.49 5.01
C GLY A 108 -1.85 7.58 4.48
N ARG A 109 -1.69 7.91 3.20
CA ARG A 109 -2.56 8.86 2.49
C ARG A 109 -2.76 8.40 1.06
N VAL A 110 -3.98 8.55 0.58
CA VAL A 110 -4.30 8.41 -0.85
C VAL A 110 -4.92 9.71 -1.34
N SER A 111 -4.46 10.18 -2.47
CA SER A 111 -5.01 11.36 -3.16
C SER A 111 -5.19 11.10 -4.65
N ALA A 112 -6.04 11.89 -5.29
CA ALA A 112 -6.27 11.89 -6.73
C ALA A 112 -6.39 13.33 -7.19
N ALA A 113 -5.65 13.70 -8.25
CA ALA A 113 -5.62 15.06 -8.79
C ALA A 113 -5.42 16.14 -7.70
N GLY A 114 -4.52 15.87 -6.75
CA GLY A 114 -4.21 16.78 -5.65
C GLY A 114 -5.25 16.81 -4.51
N LYS A 115 -6.37 16.11 -4.65
CA LYS A 115 -7.41 16.03 -3.63
C LYS A 115 -7.20 14.78 -2.74
N ARG A 116 -7.21 14.98 -1.42
CA ARG A 116 -7.14 13.88 -0.46
C ARG A 116 -8.40 13.01 -0.54
N ILE A 117 -8.21 11.73 -0.77
CA ILE A 117 -9.27 10.72 -0.85
C ILE A 117 -9.46 10.03 0.50
N CYS A 118 -8.37 9.57 1.10
CA CYS A 118 -8.38 8.93 2.41
C CYS A 118 -7.04 9.04 3.10
N ASP A 119 -7.06 8.83 4.40
CA ASP A 119 -5.87 8.73 5.24
C ASP A 119 -6.14 7.81 6.43
N ALA A 120 -5.07 7.24 6.99
CA ALA A 120 -5.12 6.40 8.18
C ALA A 120 -3.75 6.33 8.86
N GLU A 121 -3.76 6.02 10.14
CA GLU A 121 -2.58 5.53 10.86
C GLU A 121 -2.60 4.00 10.88
N LEU A 122 -1.50 3.38 10.51
CA LEU A 122 -1.36 1.94 10.38
C LEU A 122 -0.26 1.44 11.34
N THR A 123 -0.57 0.40 12.11
CA THR A 123 0.43 -0.34 12.88
C THR A 123 0.73 -1.65 12.17
N LEU A 124 2.01 -1.88 11.89
CA LEU A 124 2.47 -3.11 11.23
C LEU A 124 3.46 -3.81 12.15
N ARG A 125 3.28 -5.12 12.35
CA ARG A 125 4.27 -5.96 13.01
C ARG A 125 5.27 -6.46 11.99
N THR A 126 6.54 -6.42 12.34
CA THR A 126 7.60 -6.97 11.51
C THR A 126 8.08 -8.31 12.07
N LEU A 127 7.94 -9.35 11.30
CA LEU A 127 8.25 -10.73 11.67
C LEU A 127 9.23 -11.33 10.66
N PRO A 128 9.99 -12.41 11.04
CA PRO A 128 10.73 -13.16 10.05
C PRO A 128 9.80 -13.66 8.94
N PHE A 129 10.31 -13.80 7.73
CA PHE A 129 9.54 -14.45 6.67
C PHE A 129 9.23 -15.90 7.06
N PRO A 130 7.97 -16.35 6.93
CA PRO A 130 7.58 -17.71 7.27
C PRO A 130 8.18 -18.78 6.32
N ALA A 131 8.57 -18.36 5.10
CA ALA A 131 9.17 -19.26 4.11
C ALA A 131 10.06 -18.45 3.14
N PRO A 132 11.19 -19.03 2.67
CA PRO A 132 12.07 -18.38 1.70
C PRO A 132 11.39 -18.05 0.38
N GLU A 133 10.44 -18.88 -0.05
CA GLU A 133 9.68 -18.68 -1.28
C GLU A 133 8.82 -17.42 -1.22
N LEU A 134 8.30 -17.10 -0.05
CA LEU A 134 7.51 -15.87 0.15
C LEU A 134 8.42 -14.64 0.09
N GLU A 135 9.60 -14.68 0.69
CA GLU A 135 10.58 -13.60 0.56
C GLU A 135 10.93 -13.36 -0.91
N ALA A 136 11.26 -14.44 -1.65
CA ALA A 136 11.59 -14.34 -3.06
C ALA A 136 10.43 -13.77 -3.89
N ALA A 137 9.20 -14.20 -3.64
CA ALA A 137 8.01 -13.70 -4.31
C ALA A 137 7.77 -12.20 -4.05
N LEU A 138 7.94 -11.74 -2.81
CA LEU A 138 7.76 -10.33 -2.47
C LEU A 138 8.89 -9.45 -3.02
N ARG A 139 10.12 -9.93 -3.06
CA ARG A 139 11.22 -9.24 -3.74
C ARG A 139 10.94 -9.10 -5.24
N ALA A 140 10.47 -10.15 -5.89
CA ALA A 140 10.10 -10.11 -7.30
C ALA A 140 8.93 -9.15 -7.57
N GLN A 141 7.94 -9.12 -6.69
CA GLN A 141 6.81 -8.19 -6.79
C GLN A 141 7.26 -6.74 -6.59
N ALA A 142 8.12 -6.48 -5.61
CA ALA A 142 8.70 -5.16 -5.38
C ALA A 142 9.49 -4.67 -6.59
N ALA A 143 10.30 -5.53 -7.19
CA ALA A 143 11.05 -5.20 -8.40
C ALA A 143 10.13 -4.83 -9.58
N ARG A 144 9.02 -5.55 -9.75
CA ARG A 144 8.04 -5.25 -10.81
C ARG A 144 7.41 -3.86 -10.68
N ILE A 145 7.23 -3.37 -9.48
CA ILE A 145 6.68 -2.02 -9.23
C ILE A 145 7.77 -0.94 -9.12
N GLY A 146 9.03 -1.29 -9.41
CA GLY A 146 10.15 -0.34 -9.42
C GLY A 146 10.83 -0.11 -8.08
N LEU A 147 10.55 -0.92 -7.06
CA LEU A 147 11.27 -0.88 -5.80
C LEU A 147 12.47 -1.83 -5.86
N THR A 148 13.62 -1.30 -6.29
CA THR A 148 14.86 -2.07 -6.46
C THR A 148 15.88 -1.66 -5.40
N GLY A 149 16.03 -2.48 -4.37
CA GLY A 149 17.09 -2.33 -3.36
C GLY A 149 16.65 -1.70 -2.04
N ALA A 150 17.56 -1.72 -1.08
CA ALA A 150 17.39 -1.10 0.22
C ALA A 150 17.49 0.43 0.11
N VAL A 151 16.72 1.13 0.90
CA VAL A 151 16.91 2.56 1.12
C VAL A 151 18.13 2.72 2.01
N PRO A 152 19.13 3.53 1.64
CA PRO A 152 20.23 3.85 2.55
C PRO A 152 19.71 4.40 3.88
N ALA A 153 20.29 3.91 4.94
CA ALA A 153 19.96 4.39 6.28
C ALA A 153 20.29 5.88 6.46
#